data_f523c0316754e43252276cc0beab8ec0
#
_entry.id   f523c0316754e43252276cc0beab8ec0
#
_cell.length_a   1.000
_cell.length_b   1.000
_cell.length_c   1.000
_cell.angle_alpha   90.00
_cell.angle_beta   90.00
_cell.angle_gamma   90.00
#
_symmetry.space_group_name_H-M   'P 1'
#
loop_
_entity.id
_entity.type
_entity.pdbx_description
1 polymer ?
#
loop_
_entity_poly.entity_id
_entity_poly.type
_entity_poly.pdbx_seq_one_letter_code
_entity_poly.pdbx_strand_id
1 'polypeptide(L)'
;MNRRIQWTVLAVAIGLGLGFQAARKAAAPADPVVAGFQKSTVASVADSMDQVVGRRGFMSHDMRPRIEGRVVGRAVTALMRQARPEQATPQLSARHSVAMIDNAKPGEVGVLVIENGLDVAGLGGLMGTAAKARGMAGIVIDGGIRDIPEVRALGLPVYARSVVPSSSVGRYATVAGNIPVTCGGVEVKPGDIIVAGEDGVVAVPRERAEEVLKRAQEIDARESKMVPLIRQFKALGKAIEMFNRI
;
A
#
# COMPACT_ATOMS: atom_id res chain seq x y z
N MET A 1 -38.09 -70.19 23.49
CA MET A 1 -36.99 -70.06 24.44
C MET A 1 -35.97 -69.07 23.79
N ASN A 2 -36.16 -67.75 24.00
CA ASN A 2 -35.38 -66.70 23.34
C ASN A 2 -34.31 -66.17 24.29
N ARG A 3 -33.03 -66.39 23.96
CA ARG A 3 -31.90 -65.72 24.61
C ARG A 3 -31.55 -64.48 23.85
N ARG A 4 -31.78 -63.28 24.44
CA ARG A 4 -31.25 -62.01 23.98
C ARG A 4 -29.81 -61.85 24.51
N ILE A 5 -28.87 -61.70 23.59
CA ILE A 5 -27.48 -61.35 23.86
C ILE A 5 -27.42 -59.82 23.87
N GLN A 6 -27.13 -59.24 25.05
CA GLN A 6 -26.81 -57.81 25.18
C GLN A 6 -25.34 -57.59 24.91
N TRP A 7 -25.03 -56.76 23.92
CA TRP A 7 -23.69 -56.25 23.68
C TRP A 7 -23.51 -54.92 24.42
N THR A 8 -22.64 -54.94 25.44
CA THR A 8 -22.20 -53.74 26.13
C THR A 8 -21.05 -53.10 25.34
N VAL A 9 -21.27 -51.96 24.72
CA VAL A 9 -20.23 -51.18 24.03
C VAL A 9 -19.56 -50.30 25.09
N LEU A 10 -18.30 -50.61 25.39
CA LEU A 10 -17.43 -49.81 26.27
C LEU A 10 -16.78 -48.71 25.40
N ALA A 11 -17.26 -47.45 25.48
CA ALA A 11 -16.64 -46.33 24.86
C ALA A 11 -15.47 -45.82 25.72
N VAL A 12 -14.25 -46.07 25.30
CA VAL A 12 -13.06 -45.45 25.89
C VAL A 12 -12.83 -44.11 25.15
N ALA A 13 -13.16 -43.01 25.77
CA ALA A 13 -12.81 -41.66 25.30
C ALA A 13 -11.36 -41.38 25.75
N ILE A 14 -10.39 -41.50 24.82
CA ILE A 14 -9.04 -41.00 25.04
C ILE A 14 -9.04 -39.53 24.56
N GLY A 15 -9.17 -38.61 25.49
CA GLY A 15 -8.97 -37.17 25.26
C GLY A 15 -7.49 -36.83 25.18
N LEU A 16 -6.92 -36.77 23.98
CA LEU A 16 -5.63 -36.11 23.72
C LEU A 16 -5.90 -34.69 23.25
N GLY A 17 -6.05 -33.78 24.23
CA GLY A 17 -6.03 -32.36 23.99
C GLY A 17 -4.63 -31.88 23.64
N LEU A 18 -4.23 -31.97 22.37
CA LEU A 18 -3.08 -31.24 21.87
C LEU A 18 -3.46 -29.79 21.69
N GLY A 19 -3.22 -28.97 22.73
CA GLY A 19 -3.28 -27.53 22.64
C GLY A 19 -2.23 -27.02 21.68
N PHE A 20 -2.62 -26.77 20.43
CA PHE A 20 -1.83 -25.95 19.50
C PHE A 20 -1.86 -24.50 20.02
N GLN A 21 -0.98 -24.18 20.95
CA GLN A 21 -0.63 -22.80 21.25
C GLN A 21 0.19 -22.28 20.08
N ALA A 22 -0.49 -21.72 19.08
CA ALA A 22 0.18 -20.93 18.04
C ALA A 22 0.93 -19.81 18.75
N ALA A 23 2.24 -19.91 18.85
CA ALA A 23 3.09 -18.84 19.33
C ALA A 23 2.79 -17.60 18.48
N ARG A 24 2.12 -16.61 19.06
CA ARG A 24 1.98 -15.28 18.47
C ARG A 24 3.40 -14.75 18.31
N LYS A 25 3.92 -14.83 17.07
CA LYS A 25 5.17 -14.20 16.72
C LYS A 25 5.04 -12.73 17.10
N ALA A 26 5.85 -12.27 18.07
CA ALA A 26 5.84 -10.88 18.49
C ALA A 26 5.94 -10.00 17.24
N ALA A 27 5.02 -9.07 17.08
CA ALA A 27 5.08 -8.11 15.98
C ALA A 27 6.41 -7.36 16.09
N ALA A 28 7.13 -7.25 14.98
CA ALA A 28 8.33 -6.43 14.94
C ALA A 28 7.99 -5.02 15.46
N PRO A 29 8.90 -4.34 16.19
CA PRO A 29 8.64 -2.99 16.68
C PRO A 29 8.22 -2.10 15.51
N ALA A 30 7.14 -1.33 15.71
CA ALA A 30 6.60 -0.45 14.69
C ALA A 30 7.68 0.57 14.26
N ASP A 31 7.88 0.73 12.96
CA ASP A 31 8.77 1.74 12.40
C ASP A 31 8.28 3.14 12.83
N PRO A 32 9.05 3.90 13.65
CA PRO A 32 8.59 5.17 14.21
C PRO A 32 8.34 6.23 13.13
N VAL A 33 9.08 6.18 12.02
CA VAL A 33 8.92 7.10 10.89
C VAL A 33 7.59 6.82 10.18
N VAL A 34 7.31 5.55 9.88
CA VAL A 34 6.02 5.14 9.29
C VAL A 34 4.86 5.52 10.22
N ALA A 35 5.00 5.25 11.53
CA ALA A 35 3.97 5.60 12.51
C ALA A 35 3.75 7.13 12.62
N GLY A 36 4.79 7.92 12.42
CA GLY A 36 4.70 9.37 12.32
C GLY A 36 3.89 9.83 11.12
N PHE A 37 4.21 9.33 9.92
CA PHE A 37 3.50 9.66 8.69
C PHE A 37 2.04 9.20 8.68
N GLN A 38 1.67 8.18 9.44
CA GLN A 38 0.26 7.79 9.62
C GLN A 38 -0.61 8.92 10.19
N LYS A 39 0.00 9.86 10.93
CA LYS A 39 -0.70 10.97 11.59
C LYS A 39 -0.67 12.27 10.78
N SER A 40 0.19 12.39 9.77
CA SER A 40 0.31 13.59 8.95
C SER A 40 -0.63 13.54 7.75
N THR A 41 -1.12 14.69 7.29
CA THR A 41 -1.92 14.76 6.05
C THR A 41 -1.06 14.51 4.82
N VAL A 42 -1.65 14.02 3.73
CA VAL A 42 -0.94 13.83 2.46
C VAL A 42 -0.47 15.18 1.91
N ALA A 43 -1.29 16.22 2.06
CA ALA A 43 -0.97 17.58 1.63
C ALA A 43 0.26 18.13 2.36
N SER A 44 0.30 18.02 3.70
CA SER A 44 1.46 18.48 4.49
C SER A 44 2.74 17.72 4.15
N VAL A 45 2.63 16.43 3.79
CA VAL A 45 3.79 15.64 3.32
C VAL A 45 4.25 16.14 1.94
N ALA A 46 3.33 16.44 1.02
CA ALA A 46 3.67 16.99 -0.30
C ALA A 46 4.37 18.35 -0.18
N ASP A 47 3.82 19.27 0.62
CA ASP A 47 4.42 20.59 0.89
C ASP A 47 5.81 20.46 1.52
N SER A 48 5.97 19.49 2.41
CA SER A 48 7.25 19.22 3.06
C SER A 48 8.30 18.69 2.09
N MET A 49 7.89 17.89 1.10
CA MET A 49 8.78 17.45 0.03
C MET A 49 9.33 18.65 -0.76
N ASP A 50 8.47 19.58 -1.14
CA ASP A 50 8.88 20.77 -1.86
C ASP A 50 9.83 21.64 -1.02
N GLN A 51 9.56 21.82 0.27
CA GLN A 51 10.34 22.69 1.17
C GLN A 51 11.66 22.06 1.64
N VAL A 52 11.69 20.76 1.87
CA VAL A 52 12.84 20.05 2.46
C VAL A 52 13.72 19.41 1.38
N VAL A 53 13.08 18.75 0.40
CA VAL A 53 13.81 18.00 -0.65
C VAL A 53 14.03 18.85 -1.89
N GLY A 54 13.20 19.88 -2.11
CA GLY A 54 13.31 20.78 -3.27
C GLY A 54 12.86 20.14 -4.58
N ARG A 55 12.05 19.07 -4.50
CA ARG A 55 11.48 18.42 -5.68
C ARG A 55 10.09 17.86 -5.41
N ARG A 56 9.30 17.74 -6.46
CA ARG A 56 7.98 17.11 -6.43
C ARG A 56 8.07 15.68 -5.88
N GLY A 57 7.28 15.38 -4.85
CA GLY A 57 7.13 14.04 -4.28
C GLY A 57 5.79 13.39 -4.61
N PHE A 58 4.79 14.13 -5.11
CA PHE A 58 3.46 13.59 -5.41
C PHE A 58 3.39 13.02 -6.83
N MET A 59 2.71 11.89 -6.95
CA MET A 59 2.50 11.18 -8.21
C MET A 59 1.48 11.90 -9.10
N SER A 60 1.33 11.47 -10.35
CA SER A 60 0.37 12.06 -11.31
C SER A 60 -1.05 12.08 -10.76
N HIS A 61 -1.83 13.08 -11.17
CA HIS A 61 -3.19 13.36 -10.65
C HIS A 61 -4.19 12.22 -10.88
N ASP A 62 -3.93 11.33 -11.82
CA ASP A 62 -4.76 10.16 -12.12
C ASP A 62 -4.41 8.93 -11.26
N MET A 63 -3.35 9.02 -10.41
CA MET A 63 -3.05 8.04 -9.37
C MET A 63 -4.05 8.21 -8.22
N ARG A 64 -5.15 7.46 -8.28
CA ARG A 64 -6.30 7.62 -7.38
C ARG A 64 -6.63 6.34 -6.62
N PRO A 65 -7.27 6.43 -5.45
CA PRO A 65 -7.78 5.24 -4.77
C PRO A 65 -8.81 4.54 -5.66
N ARG A 66 -8.56 3.26 -5.97
CA ARG A 66 -9.53 2.36 -6.62
C ARG A 66 -10.18 1.47 -5.57
N ILE A 67 -9.46 1.21 -4.50
CA ILE A 67 -9.97 0.69 -3.24
C ILE A 67 -9.54 1.68 -2.17
N GLU A 68 -10.51 2.22 -1.46
CA GLU A 68 -10.32 3.27 -0.45
C GLU A 68 -9.50 2.76 0.75
N GLY A 69 -8.81 3.68 1.38
CA GLY A 69 -8.04 3.48 2.59
C GLY A 69 -6.71 4.20 2.55
N ARG A 70 -6.27 4.65 3.71
CA ARG A 70 -4.97 5.28 3.87
C ARG A 70 -3.86 4.23 3.76
N VAL A 71 -2.80 4.56 3.05
CA VAL A 71 -1.61 3.71 2.90
C VAL A 71 -0.38 4.49 3.35
N VAL A 72 0.34 3.95 4.32
CA VAL A 72 1.66 4.44 4.72
C VAL A 72 2.56 3.25 5.00
N GLY A 73 3.73 3.22 4.36
CA GLY A 73 4.70 2.13 4.57
C GLY A 73 5.91 2.26 3.67
N ARG A 74 6.88 1.38 3.89
CA ARG A 74 8.07 1.31 3.04
C ARG A 74 7.77 0.63 1.72
N ALA A 75 8.29 1.19 0.65
CA ALA A 75 8.10 0.69 -0.72
C ALA A 75 8.88 -0.61 -0.95
N VAL A 76 8.21 -1.58 -1.56
CA VAL A 76 8.81 -2.70 -2.30
C VAL A 76 8.34 -2.58 -3.74
N THR A 77 9.23 -2.75 -4.71
CA THR A 77 8.98 -2.33 -6.09
C THR A 77 9.02 -3.49 -7.08
N ALA A 78 8.25 -3.38 -8.17
CA ALA A 78 8.35 -4.25 -9.34
C ALA A 78 8.10 -3.45 -10.63
N LEU A 79 8.80 -3.81 -11.70
CA LEU A 79 8.72 -3.18 -13.00
C LEU A 79 8.23 -4.17 -14.04
N MET A 80 7.25 -3.74 -14.85
CA MET A 80 6.73 -4.47 -16.02
C MET A 80 6.97 -3.67 -17.29
N ARG A 81 7.28 -4.37 -18.37
CA ARG A 81 7.41 -3.82 -19.72
C ARG A 81 6.61 -4.60 -20.73
N GLN A 82 6.25 -3.95 -21.81
CA GLN A 82 5.67 -4.62 -22.96
C GLN A 82 6.63 -5.71 -23.48
N ALA A 83 6.08 -6.86 -23.81
CA ALA A 83 6.82 -8.02 -24.25
C ALA A 83 6.03 -8.78 -25.31
N ARG A 84 6.74 -9.57 -26.13
CA ARG A 84 6.10 -10.46 -27.09
C ARG A 84 5.37 -11.59 -26.35
N PRO A 85 4.29 -12.20 -26.94
CA PRO A 85 3.48 -13.21 -26.25
C PRO A 85 4.29 -14.36 -25.64
N GLU A 86 5.32 -14.84 -26.33
CA GLU A 86 6.19 -15.92 -25.86
C GLU A 86 7.08 -15.52 -24.68
N GLN A 87 7.29 -14.23 -24.46
CA GLN A 87 8.02 -13.63 -23.33
C GLN A 87 7.08 -13.17 -22.21
N ALA A 88 5.78 -13.13 -22.48
CA ALA A 88 4.73 -12.70 -21.56
C ALA A 88 3.83 -13.86 -21.13
N THR A 89 4.41 -15.05 -20.91
CA THR A 89 3.70 -16.22 -20.35
C THR A 89 3.16 -15.86 -18.95
N PRO A 90 2.16 -16.59 -18.43
CA PRO A 90 1.63 -16.32 -17.07
C PRO A 90 2.73 -16.21 -16.02
N GLN A 91 3.74 -17.07 -16.07
CA GLN A 91 4.86 -17.07 -15.12
C GLN A 91 5.77 -15.84 -15.30
N LEU A 92 6.12 -15.48 -16.53
CA LEU A 92 7.01 -14.34 -16.81
C LEU A 92 6.31 -13.01 -16.61
N SER A 93 5.02 -12.92 -16.93
CA SER A 93 4.22 -11.71 -16.71
C SER A 93 4.14 -11.33 -15.24
N ALA A 94 4.10 -12.29 -14.32
CA ALA A 94 3.88 -12.04 -12.89
C ALA A 94 5.13 -12.28 -12.03
N ARG A 95 6.23 -12.82 -12.53
CA ARG A 95 7.36 -13.34 -11.77
C ARG A 95 7.84 -12.40 -10.66
N HIS A 96 8.18 -11.18 -10.99
CA HIS A 96 8.75 -10.23 -10.02
C HIS A 96 7.67 -9.53 -9.18
N SER A 97 6.46 -9.32 -9.71
CA SER A 97 5.35 -8.76 -8.92
C SER A 97 4.82 -9.78 -7.90
N VAL A 98 4.78 -11.06 -8.24
CA VAL A 98 4.51 -12.14 -7.25
C VAL A 98 5.61 -12.20 -6.22
N ALA A 99 6.89 -12.21 -6.63
CA ALA A 99 8.03 -12.20 -5.71
C ALA A 99 8.04 -10.97 -4.80
N MET A 100 7.65 -9.79 -5.29
CA MET A 100 7.48 -8.57 -4.50
C MET A 100 6.45 -8.80 -3.38
N ILE A 101 5.31 -9.40 -3.66
CA ILE A 101 4.27 -9.69 -2.67
C ILE A 101 4.72 -10.78 -1.71
N ASP A 102 5.24 -11.91 -2.22
CA ASP A 102 5.61 -13.07 -1.38
C ASP A 102 6.73 -12.77 -0.40
N ASN A 103 7.65 -11.87 -0.75
CA ASN A 103 8.76 -11.45 0.11
C ASN A 103 8.46 -10.19 0.95
N ALA A 104 7.30 -9.54 0.74
CA ALA A 104 6.94 -8.35 1.51
C ALA A 104 6.82 -8.66 3.00
N LYS A 105 7.24 -7.69 3.82
CA LYS A 105 7.02 -7.68 5.27
C LYS A 105 5.67 -7.03 5.58
N PRO A 106 5.03 -7.39 6.69
CA PRO A 106 3.82 -6.69 7.14
C PRO A 106 4.06 -5.18 7.24
N GLY A 107 3.10 -4.40 6.72
CA GLY A 107 3.18 -2.94 6.68
C GLY A 107 3.93 -2.35 5.47
N GLU A 108 4.59 -3.15 4.64
CA GLU A 108 5.19 -2.65 3.39
C GLU A 108 4.13 -2.33 2.32
N VAL A 109 4.48 -1.45 1.40
CA VAL A 109 3.64 -0.99 0.28
C VAL A 109 4.22 -1.49 -1.02
N GLY A 110 3.44 -2.23 -1.80
CA GLY A 110 3.82 -2.64 -3.14
C GLY A 110 3.72 -1.47 -4.12
N VAL A 111 4.80 -1.20 -4.86
CA VAL A 111 4.82 -0.21 -5.93
C VAL A 111 5.09 -0.94 -7.25
N LEU A 112 4.05 -1.11 -8.04
CA LEU A 112 4.10 -1.80 -9.32
C LEU A 112 4.03 -0.78 -10.46
N VAL A 113 5.04 -0.75 -11.31
CA VAL A 113 5.05 0.08 -12.51
C VAL A 113 4.87 -0.78 -13.75
N ILE A 114 3.91 -0.40 -14.59
CA ILE A 114 3.66 -1.00 -15.90
C ILE A 114 3.94 0.10 -16.94
N GLU A 115 5.11 0.08 -17.54
CA GLU A 115 5.48 1.11 -18.52
C GLU A 115 4.48 1.16 -19.68
N ASN A 116 3.84 2.33 -19.87
CA ASN A 116 2.76 2.54 -20.86
C ASN A 116 1.57 1.56 -20.72
N GLY A 117 1.28 1.12 -19.48
CA GLY A 117 0.37 0.03 -19.18
C GLY A 117 -0.99 0.45 -18.65
N LEU A 118 -1.58 1.57 -19.10
CA LEU A 118 -2.90 2.03 -18.62
C LEU A 118 -4.04 1.08 -19.02
N ASP A 119 -3.86 0.31 -20.10
CA ASP A 119 -4.87 -0.63 -20.62
C ASP A 119 -4.63 -2.08 -20.18
N VAL A 120 -3.78 -2.28 -19.17
CA VAL A 120 -3.53 -3.62 -18.61
C VAL A 120 -3.54 -3.58 -17.08
N ALA A 121 -4.12 -4.60 -16.47
CA ALA A 121 -4.13 -4.79 -15.03
C ALA A 121 -2.88 -5.55 -14.57
N GLY A 122 -2.14 -4.94 -13.64
CA GLY A 122 -1.01 -5.58 -12.95
C GLY A 122 -1.40 -6.27 -11.66
N LEU A 123 -2.61 -6.03 -11.17
CA LEU A 123 -3.16 -6.65 -9.96
C LEU A 123 -4.60 -7.08 -10.20
N GLY A 124 -4.96 -8.24 -9.67
CA GLY A 124 -6.33 -8.74 -9.58
C GLY A 124 -6.56 -9.47 -8.26
N GLY A 125 -7.69 -10.16 -8.13
CA GLY A 125 -8.15 -10.78 -6.88
C GLY A 125 -7.14 -11.73 -6.23
N LEU A 126 -6.46 -12.60 -6.99
CA LEU A 126 -5.49 -13.55 -6.44
C LEU A 126 -4.25 -12.84 -5.83
N MET A 127 -3.69 -11.86 -6.56
CA MET A 127 -2.55 -11.08 -6.06
C MET A 127 -2.96 -10.19 -4.89
N GLY A 128 -4.17 -9.61 -4.92
CA GLY A 128 -4.73 -8.86 -3.80
C GLY A 128 -4.89 -9.72 -2.55
N THR A 129 -5.38 -10.96 -2.72
CA THR A 129 -5.49 -11.94 -1.61
C THR A 129 -4.13 -12.25 -1.00
N ALA A 130 -3.11 -12.50 -1.83
CA ALA A 130 -1.75 -12.75 -1.35
C ALA A 130 -1.17 -11.54 -0.61
N ALA A 131 -1.30 -10.33 -1.17
CA ALA A 131 -0.84 -9.09 -0.54
C ALA A 131 -1.52 -8.85 0.83
N LYS A 132 -2.83 -9.08 0.92
CA LYS A 132 -3.57 -8.99 2.19
C LYS A 132 -3.10 -10.03 3.20
N ALA A 133 -2.90 -11.28 2.77
CA ALA A 133 -2.41 -12.36 3.62
C ALA A 133 -0.98 -12.09 4.14
N ARG A 134 -0.14 -11.42 3.36
CA ARG A 134 1.19 -10.95 3.77
C ARG A 134 1.15 -9.76 4.73
N GLY A 135 -0.02 -9.16 4.95
CA GLY A 135 -0.17 -7.99 5.81
C GLY A 135 0.41 -6.71 5.21
N MET A 136 0.47 -6.60 3.88
CA MET A 136 0.89 -5.37 3.22
C MET A 136 -0.07 -4.22 3.57
N ALA A 137 0.46 -3.01 3.69
CA ALA A 137 -0.34 -1.81 4.00
C ALA A 137 -1.22 -1.38 2.81
N GLY A 138 -0.81 -1.68 1.59
CA GLY A 138 -1.52 -1.38 0.36
C GLY A 138 -0.65 -1.56 -0.87
N ILE A 139 -1.22 -1.25 -2.04
CA ILE A 139 -0.54 -1.34 -3.34
C ILE A 139 -0.74 -0.03 -4.10
N VAL A 140 0.33 0.44 -4.77
CA VAL A 140 0.32 1.56 -5.72
C VAL A 140 0.71 1.02 -7.08
N ILE A 141 -0.09 1.33 -8.12
CA ILE A 141 0.09 0.77 -9.46
C ILE A 141 0.13 1.90 -10.50
N ASP A 142 1.30 2.10 -11.12
CA ASP A 142 1.38 2.93 -12.34
C ASP A 142 0.93 2.07 -13.53
N GLY A 143 -0.37 1.98 -13.69
CA GLY A 143 -1.08 1.11 -14.61
C GLY A 143 -2.49 0.79 -14.10
N GLY A 144 -3.05 -0.36 -14.50
CA GLY A 144 -4.41 -0.77 -14.17
C GLY A 144 -4.51 -1.81 -13.05
N ILE A 145 -5.71 -1.84 -12.49
CA ILE A 145 -6.22 -2.89 -11.58
C ILE A 145 -7.48 -3.52 -12.19
N ARG A 146 -7.76 -4.78 -11.85
CA ARG A 146 -9.02 -5.47 -12.13
C ARG A 146 -9.60 -6.17 -10.90
N ASP A 147 -10.71 -6.87 -11.06
CA ASP A 147 -11.39 -7.62 -9.98
C ASP A 147 -11.72 -6.71 -8.78
N ILE A 148 -12.24 -5.52 -9.07
CA ILE A 148 -12.51 -4.47 -8.07
C ILE A 148 -13.41 -4.95 -6.93
N PRO A 149 -14.54 -5.68 -7.16
CA PRO A 149 -15.38 -6.17 -6.08
C PRO A 149 -14.63 -7.11 -5.13
N GLU A 150 -13.84 -8.02 -5.67
CA GLU A 150 -13.06 -9.00 -4.93
C GLU A 150 -11.97 -8.32 -4.08
N VAL A 151 -11.19 -7.42 -4.69
CA VAL A 151 -10.12 -6.69 -3.97
C VAL A 151 -10.72 -5.78 -2.89
N ARG A 152 -11.87 -5.17 -3.15
CA ARG A 152 -12.60 -4.36 -2.16
C ARG A 152 -13.03 -5.21 -0.96
N ALA A 153 -13.54 -6.41 -1.20
CA ALA A 153 -13.95 -7.32 -0.13
C ALA A 153 -12.79 -7.75 0.79
N LEU A 154 -11.54 -7.72 0.29
CA LEU A 154 -10.34 -7.97 1.10
C LEU A 154 -10.02 -6.82 2.05
N GLY A 155 -10.53 -5.61 1.81
CA GLY A 155 -10.15 -4.40 2.53
C GLY A 155 -8.65 -4.09 2.38
N LEU A 156 -8.09 -4.33 1.20
CA LEU A 156 -6.72 -3.94 0.82
C LEU A 156 -6.79 -2.63 0.04
N PRO A 157 -6.27 -1.50 0.56
CA PRO A 157 -6.26 -0.26 -0.18
C PRO A 157 -5.37 -0.36 -1.43
N VAL A 158 -5.88 0.14 -2.57
CA VAL A 158 -5.13 0.15 -3.84
C VAL A 158 -5.30 1.48 -4.54
N TYR A 159 -4.17 2.07 -4.90
CA TYR A 159 -4.08 3.26 -5.74
C TYR A 159 -3.59 2.84 -7.12
N ALA A 160 -4.32 3.24 -8.16
CA ALA A 160 -3.97 2.91 -9.55
C ALA A 160 -4.41 4.01 -10.49
N ARG A 161 -3.74 4.13 -11.63
CA ARG A 161 -4.09 5.12 -12.64
C ARG A 161 -5.33 4.73 -13.43
N SER A 162 -5.58 3.42 -13.63
CA SER A 162 -6.74 2.95 -14.39
C SER A 162 -7.40 1.72 -13.76
N VAL A 163 -8.60 1.41 -14.24
CA VAL A 163 -9.33 0.17 -13.97
C VAL A 163 -9.65 -0.47 -15.31
N VAL A 164 -9.16 -1.70 -15.54
CA VAL A 164 -9.31 -2.38 -16.82
C VAL A 164 -9.50 -3.88 -16.62
N PRO A 165 -10.34 -4.58 -17.39
CA PRO A 165 -10.57 -6.01 -17.21
C PRO A 165 -9.41 -6.89 -17.75
N SER A 166 -8.49 -6.28 -18.49
CA SER A 166 -7.50 -6.97 -19.30
C SER A 166 -6.24 -7.31 -18.49
N SER A 167 -5.80 -8.58 -18.56
CA SER A 167 -4.57 -9.07 -17.93
C SER A 167 -3.31 -8.59 -18.66
N SER A 168 -2.19 -8.53 -17.96
CA SER A 168 -0.85 -8.33 -18.53
C SER A 168 -0.31 -9.54 -19.29
N VAL A 169 -0.85 -10.74 -19.04
CA VAL A 169 -0.43 -11.99 -19.69
C VAL A 169 -0.58 -11.90 -21.21
N GLY A 170 0.44 -12.33 -21.93
CA GLY A 170 0.51 -12.26 -23.40
C GLY A 170 0.96 -10.91 -23.95
N ARG A 171 1.16 -9.89 -23.10
CA ARG A 171 1.46 -8.52 -23.54
C ARG A 171 2.56 -7.81 -22.75
N TYR A 172 2.69 -8.12 -21.46
CA TYR A 172 3.67 -7.52 -20.55
C TYR A 172 4.35 -8.60 -19.73
N ALA A 173 5.63 -8.40 -19.45
CA ALA A 173 6.40 -9.24 -18.54
C ALA A 173 7.02 -8.38 -17.43
N THR A 174 7.14 -8.93 -16.23
CA THR A 174 7.93 -8.31 -15.17
C THR A 174 9.41 -8.51 -15.46
N VAL A 175 10.17 -7.41 -15.49
CA VAL A 175 11.60 -7.42 -15.84
C VAL A 175 12.51 -7.37 -14.64
N ALA A 176 12.07 -6.75 -13.55
CA ALA A 176 12.84 -6.66 -12.30
C ALA A 176 11.92 -6.38 -11.10
N GLY A 177 12.40 -6.76 -9.93
CA GLY A 177 11.82 -6.42 -8.63
C GLY A 177 12.85 -5.82 -7.70
N ASN A 178 12.41 -5.07 -6.71
CA ASN A 178 13.23 -4.41 -5.71
C ASN A 178 14.33 -3.50 -6.30
N ILE A 179 13.96 -2.73 -7.33
CA ILE A 179 14.81 -1.74 -8.02
C ILE A 179 14.15 -0.36 -7.96
N PRO A 180 14.92 0.75 -8.17
CA PRO A 180 14.33 2.05 -8.42
C PRO A 180 13.39 2.02 -9.63
N VAL A 181 12.21 2.65 -9.50
CA VAL A 181 11.19 2.75 -10.55
C VAL A 181 10.67 4.18 -10.63
N THR A 182 10.16 4.58 -11.79
CA THR A 182 9.41 5.85 -11.93
C THR A 182 7.92 5.52 -11.90
N CYS A 183 7.23 5.90 -10.82
CA CYS A 183 5.82 5.65 -10.59
C CYS A 183 5.04 6.97 -10.60
N GLY A 184 4.08 7.12 -11.51
CA GLY A 184 3.31 8.36 -11.63
C GLY A 184 4.17 9.62 -11.83
N GLY A 185 5.32 9.49 -12.50
CA GLY A 185 6.27 10.58 -12.74
C GLY A 185 7.21 10.88 -11.56
N VAL A 186 7.22 10.06 -10.52
CA VAL A 186 8.09 10.20 -9.34
C VAL A 186 9.01 8.99 -9.20
N GLU A 187 10.31 9.22 -8.98
CA GLU A 187 11.26 8.16 -8.65
C GLU A 187 10.92 7.57 -7.27
N VAL A 188 10.80 6.25 -7.21
CA VAL A 188 10.60 5.48 -5.98
C VAL A 188 11.68 4.42 -5.88
N LYS A 189 12.43 4.43 -4.79
CA LYS A 189 13.44 3.42 -4.47
C LYS A 189 12.90 2.45 -3.43
N PRO A 190 13.35 1.20 -3.42
CA PRO A 190 13.03 0.27 -2.33
C PRO A 190 13.37 0.89 -0.97
N GLY A 191 12.40 0.85 -0.03
CA GLY A 191 12.53 1.43 1.30
C GLY A 191 12.11 2.90 1.43
N ASP A 192 11.82 3.62 0.34
CA ASP A 192 11.19 4.94 0.39
C ASP A 192 9.84 4.86 1.10
N ILE A 193 9.41 5.95 1.72
CA ILE A 193 8.11 5.98 2.38
C ILE A 193 7.03 6.38 1.37
N ILE A 194 6.02 5.56 1.23
CA ILE A 194 4.80 5.89 0.49
C ILE A 194 3.76 6.40 1.48
N VAL A 195 3.19 7.56 1.18
CA VAL A 195 2.05 8.14 1.92
C VAL A 195 0.93 8.40 0.92
N ALA A 196 -0.19 7.68 1.09
CA ALA A 196 -1.32 7.79 0.19
C ALA A 196 -2.64 8.01 0.95
N GLY A 197 -3.51 8.83 0.39
CA GLY A 197 -4.83 9.17 0.87
C GLY A 197 -5.69 9.73 -0.26
N GLU A 198 -6.86 10.27 0.04
CA GLU A 198 -7.80 10.77 -0.98
C GLU A 198 -7.20 11.85 -1.89
N ASP A 199 -6.26 12.66 -1.38
CA ASP A 199 -5.57 13.69 -2.15
C ASP A 199 -4.59 13.11 -3.21
N GLY A 200 -4.15 11.87 -3.04
CA GLY A 200 -3.22 11.21 -3.96
C GLY A 200 -2.13 10.43 -3.23
N VAL A 201 -0.98 10.27 -3.89
CA VAL A 201 0.16 9.49 -3.40
C VAL A 201 1.42 10.33 -3.42
N VAL A 202 2.15 10.32 -2.30
CA VAL A 202 3.47 10.97 -2.17
C VAL A 202 4.51 9.90 -1.86
N ALA A 203 5.66 9.97 -2.54
CA ALA A 203 6.84 9.18 -2.24
C ALA A 203 7.90 10.07 -1.58
N VAL A 204 8.38 9.65 -0.42
CA VAL A 204 9.39 10.37 0.38
C VAL A 204 10.67 9.54 0.38
N PRO A 205 11.82 10.10 -0.09
CA PRO A 205 13.10 9.41 -0.04
C PRO A 205 13.45 8.98 1.38
N ARG A 206 13.84 7.73 1.55
CA ARG A 206 14.14 7.15 2.87
C ARG A 206 15.24 7.94 3.61
N GLU A 207 16.18 8.50 2.86
CA GLU A 207 17.30 9.27 3.40
C GLU A 207 16.88 10.64 3.98
N ARG A 208 15.70 11.14 3.58
CA ARG A 208 15.15 12.43 4.01
C ARG A 208 13.86 12.28 4.81
N ALA A 209 13.44 11.04 5.10
CA ALA A 209 12.13 10.75 5.66
C ALA A 209 11.89 11.40 7.04
N GLU A 210 12.89 11.42 7.91
CA GLU A 210 12.77 12.05 9.24
C GLU A 210 12.62 13.57 9.14
N GLU A 211 13.38 14.23 8.25
CA GLU A 211 13.28 15.67 8.03
C GLU A 211 11.92 16.08 7.44
N VAL A 212 11.47 15.32 6.43
CA VAL A 212 10.16 15.54 5.80
C VAL A 212 9.03 15.30 6.82
N LEU A 213 9.13 14.24 7.63
CA LEU A 213 8.16 13.96 8.68
C LEU A 213 8.07 15.10 9.70
N LYS A 214 9.22 15.56 10.21
CA LYS A 214 9.27 16.69 11.14
C LYS A 214 8.58 17.90 10.54
N ARG A 215 8.89 18.22 9.29
CA ARG A 215 8.29 19.37 8.61
C ARG A 215 6.78 19.23 8.42
N ALA A 216 6.30 18.04 8.01
CA ALA A 216 4.89 17.75 7.86
C ALA A 216 4.13 17.92 9.21
N GLN A 217 4.69 17.42 10.28
CA GLN A 217 4.13 17.59 11.63
C GLN A 217 4.08 19.06 12.07
N GLU A 218 5.09 19.87 11.73
CA GLU A 218 5.08 21.32 11.99
C GLU A 218 3.96 22.03 11.22
N ILE A 219 3.72 21.62 9.96
CA ILE A 219 2.63 22.13 9.13
C ILE A 219 1.28 21.76 9.75
N ASP A 220 1.04 20.47 10.00
CA ASP A 220 -0.20 19.98 10.61
C ASP A 220 -0.50 20.65 11.97
N ALA A 221 0.52 20.79 12.83
CA ALA A 221 0.38 21.42 14.13
C ALA A 221 0.04 22.93 14.03
N ARG A 222 0.56 23.61 13.03
CA ARG A 222 0.24 25.03 12.76
C ARG A 222 -1.19 25.18 12.27
N GLU A 223 -1.57 24.39 11.26
CA GLU A 223 -2.92 24.43 10.69
C GLU A 223 -4.00 24.09 11.71
N SER A 224 -3.74 23.11 12.58
CA SER A 224 -4.67 22.76 13.65
C SER A 224 -4.94 23.92 14.63
N LYS A 225 -3.97 24.84 14.82
CA LYS A 225 -4.14 26.05 15.62
C LYS A 225 -4.85 27.16 14.85
N MET A 226 -4.71 27.22 13.52
CA MET A 226 -5.37 28.21 12.68
C MET A 226 -6.87 27.96 12.52
N VAL A 227 -7.29 26.71 12.42
CA VAL A 227 -8.70 26.33 12.15
C VAL A 227 -9.70 26.96 13.15
N PRO A 228 -9.49 26.91 14.47
CA PRO A 228 -10.37 27.58 15.44
C PRO A 228 -10.46 29.08 15.23
N LEU A 229 -9.34 29.74 14.93
CA LEU A 229 -9.29 31.20 14.72
C LEU A 229 -10.01 31.58 13.41
N ILE A 230 -9.84 30.82 12.34
CA ILE A 230 -10.57 31.05 11.09
C ILE A 230 -12.08 30.95 11.34
N ARG A 231 -12.54 29.97 12.11
CA ARG A 231 -13.96 29.82 12.49
C ARG A 231 -14.46 30.99 13.34
N GLN A 232 -13.63 31.44 14.30
CA GLN A 232 -13.95 32.56 15.18
C GLN A 232 -14.04 33.88 14.41
N PHE A 233 -13.04 34.19 13.60
CA PHE A 233 -12.94 35.43 12.85
C PHE A 233 -13.78 35.43 11.56
N LYS A 234 -14.21 34.23 11.08
CA LYS A 234 -14.82 34.05 9.75
C LYS A 234 -13.96 34.65 8.65
N ALA A 235 -12.64 34.66 8.84
CA ALA A 235 -11.66 35.30 7.96
C ALA A 235 -10.33 34.54 7.99
N LEU A 236 -9.85 34.11 6.83
CA LEU A 236 -8.56 33.42 6.69
C LEU A 236 -7.38 34.38 6.85
N GLY A 237 -7.47 35.61 6.28
CA GLY A 237 -6.39 36.59 6.30
C GLY A 237 -5.86 36.88 7.70
N LYS A 238 -6.76 37.08 8.67
CA LYS A 238 -6.36 37.32 10.08
C LYS A 238 -5.57 36.13 10.68
N ALA A 239 -5.94 34.92 10.35
CA ALA A 239 -5.19 33.75 10.83
C ALA A 239 -3.82 33.63 10.15
N ILE A 240 -3.73 33.96 8.86
CA ILE A 240 -2.46 33.99 8.11
C ILE A 240 -1.49 35.01 8.73
N GLU A 241 -1.96 36.24 9.01
CA GLU A 241 -1.15 37.28 9.65
C GLU A 241 -0.57 36.82 10.99
N MET A 242 -1.38 36.13 11.82
CA MET A 242 -0.93 35.64 13.15
C MET A 242 0.11 34.52 13.05
N PHE A 243 0.08 33.71 12.00
CA PHE A 243 0.95 32.54 11.84
C PHE A 243 2.00 32.68 10.73
N ASN A 244 1.99 33.83 10.03
CA ASN A 244 2.87 34.12 8.88
C ASN A 244 2.89 32.97 7.88
N ARG A 245 1.69 32.55 7.43
CA ARG A 245 1.53 31.41 6.53
C ARG A 245 0.40 31.61 5.52
N ILE A 246 0.71 31.27 4.28
CA ILE A 246 -0.14 30.60 3.30
C ILE A 246 0.56 29.31 2.92
#